data_891404b17b298084a2b5cbfe171f594c
#
_entry.id   891404b17b298084a2b5cbfe171f594c
#
_cell.length_a   1.000
_cell.length_b   1.000
_cell.length_c   1.000
_cell.angle_alpha   90.00
_cell.angle_beta   90.00
_cell.angle_gamma   90.00
#
_symmetry.space_group_name_H-M   'P 1'
#
loop_
_entity.id
_entity.type
_entity.pdbx_description
1 polymer ?
#
loop_
_entity_poly.entity_id
_entity_poly.type
_entity_poly.pdbx_seq_one_letter_code
_entity_poly.pdbx_strand_id
1 'polypeptide(L)'
;GMCIQDASWSHGWDKGPWLGQDTTGYYTPTAYKTWRNYIQDCSVGTTQDDWYFSQEDVLGGLMWGTQVMQRLAGEVRVAENAIVRAEKMAAYARLYKGMEWPTERINEGWRTLLLSQHHDCWIVPYNQLQGKKTWAETVTDWTGVTNQNSRQIIDNALSLLKEKEGESTVYVYNTLATDRN
;
A
#
# COMPACT_ATOMS: atom_id res chain seq x y z
N GLY A 1 1.59 26.35 19.06
CA GLY A 1 0.79 25.11 18.99
C GLY A 1 1.56 24.02 18.26
N MET A 2 1.30 22.78 18.58
CA MET A 2 1.89 21.63 17.93
C MET A 2 0.77 20.77 17.34
N CYS A 3 0.90 20.39 16.08
CA CYS A 3 0.02 19.44 15.43
C CYS A 3 0.60 18.03 15.58
N ILE A 4 -0.21 17.11 16.07
CA ILE A 4 0.17 15.71 16.23
C ILE A 4 -0.69 14.89 15.29
N GLN A 5 -0.08 14.29 14.27
CA GLN A 5 -0.77 13.46 13.29
C GLN A 5 -0.61 11.96 13.57
N ASP A 6 0.59 11.54 13.89
CA ASP A 6 0.96 10.13 14.02
C ASP A 6 1.37 9.80 15.45
N ALA A 7 0.42 9.72 16.32
CA ALA A 7 0.67 9.57 17.77
C ALA A 7 0.87 8.13 18.24
N SER A 8 0.74 7.13 17.37
CA SER A 8 0.56 5.75 17.82
C SER A 8 1.81 4.87 17.89
N TRP A 9 2.95 5.35 17.49
CA TRP A 9 4.10 4.44 17.32
C TRP A 9 5.13 4.45 18.43
N SER A 10 4.97 5.31 19.39
CA SER A 10 5.94 5.42 20.47
C SER A 10 5.23 5.31 21.80
N HIS A 11 5.73 4.43 22.65
CA HIS A 11 5.28 4.32 24.05
C HIS A 11 5.43 5.62 24.84
N GLY A 12 6.16 6.60 24.34
CA GLY A 12 6.27 7.93 24.92
C GLY A 12 5.03 8.79 24.70
N TRP A 13 4.16 8.46 23.74
CA TRP A 13 2.98 9.24 23.45
C TRP A 13 1.87 9.08 24.48
N ASP A 14 1.72 7.90 25.04
CA ASP A 14 0.77 7.61 26.09
C ASP A 14 1.30 7.96 27.51
N LYS A 15 2.58 8.32 27.60
CA LYS A 15 3.25 8.68 28.85
C LYS A 15 3.99 10.02 28.82
N GLY A 16 3.97 10.70 27.67
CA GLY A 16 4.68 11.95 27.48
C GLY A 16 3.91 13.17 27.98
N PRO A 17 4.57 14.34 28.01
CA PRO A 17 3.97 15.58 28.51
C PRO A 17 2.74 16.05 27.72
N TRP A 18 2.60 15.63 26.47
CA TRP A 18 1.43 15.95 25.63
C TRP A 18 0.15 15.27 26.04
N LEU A 19 0.20 14.26 26.88
CA LEU A 19 -1.00 13.59 27.42
C LEU A 19 -1.42 14.09 28.81
N GLY A 20 -0.81 15.16 29.30
CA GLY A 20 -1.17 15.74 30.57
C GLY A 20 -0.58 15.03 31.80
N GLN A 21 0.44 14.18 31.60
CA GLN A 21 1.14 13.50 32.70
C GLN A 21 2.51 14.11 32.87
N ASP A 22 2.68 14.94 33.87
CA ASP A 22 3.99 15.47 34.22
C ASP A 22 4.75 14.46 35.07
N THR A 23 5.71 13.79 34.47
CA THR A 23 6.65 12.90 35.17
C THR A 23 8.06 13.44 35.25
N THR A 24 8.32 14.61 34.61
CA THR A 24 9.68 15.10 34.42
C THR A 24 9.89 16.55 34.83
N GLY A 25 8.85 17.28 35.20
CA GLY A 25 8.90 18.72 35.45
C GLY A 25 9.02 19.60 34.20
N TYR A 26 9.01 19.01 32.99
CA TYR A 26 9.06 19.73 31.70
C TYR A 26 7.69 19.83 31.03
N TYR A 27 6.65 19.56 31.76
CA TYR A 27 5.31 19.48 31.24
C TYR A 27 4.77 20.86 30.84
N THR A 28 4.29 20.93 29.61
CA THR A 28 3.44 22.03 29.16
C THR A 28 2.01 21.53 29.03
N PRO A 29 1.05 22.12 29.72
CA PRO A 29 -0.34 21.68 29.65
C PRO A 29 -0.83 21.60 28.20
N THR A 30 -1.37 20.44 27.82
CA THR A 30 -1.87 20.16 26.49
C THR A 30 -3.35 19.79 26.54
N ALA A 31 -4.14 20.40 25.69
CA ALA A 31 -5.54 20.07 25.50
C ALA A 31 -5.77 19.56 24.10
N TYR A 32 -6.44 18.40 23.97
CA TYR A 32 -6.86 17.89 22.68
C TYR A 32 -8.09 18.67 22.20
N LYS A 33 -8.03 19.16 20.97
CA LYS A 33 -9.10 19.94 20.34
C LYS A 33 -9.32 19.48 18.92
N THR A 34 -10.52 19.68 18.41
CA THR A 34 -10.77 19.57 16.98
C THR A 34 -10.01 20.68 16.23
N TRP A 35 -9.71 20.48 14.97
CA TRP A 35 -9.11 21.51 14.12
C TRP A 35 -9.88 22.83 14.14
N ARG A 36 -11.22 22.76 14.11
CA ARG A 36 -12.07 23.95 14.21
C ARG A 36 -11.79 24.75 15.48
N ASN A 37 -11.84 24.09 16.63
CA ASN A 37 -11.64 24.75 17.93
C ASN A 37 -10.19 25.26 18.08
N TYR A 38 -9.22 24.49 17.59
CA TYR A 38 -7.82 24.91 17.60
C TYR A 38 -7.62 26.19 16.78
N ILE A 39 -8.14 26.24 15.56
CA ILE A 39 -8.03 27.42 14.68
C ILE A 39 -8.73 28.61 15.31
N GLN A 40 -9.91 28.44 15.88
CA GLN A 40 -10.64 29.52 16.56
C GLN A 40 -9.83 30.10 17.72
N ASP A 41 -9.20 29.26 18.54
CA ASP A 41 -8.44 29.72 19.69
C ASP A 41 -7.09 30.36 19.30
N CYS A 42 -6.45 29.87 18.24
CA CYS A 42 -5.13 30.32 17.81
C CYS A 42 -5.17 31.51 16.83
N SER A 43 -6.31 31.77 16.20
CA SER A 43 -6.44 32.86 15.22
C SER A 43 -6.60 34.26 15.85
N VAL A 44 -6.83 34.32 17.16
CA VAL A 44 -6.97 35.60 17.87
C VAL A 44 -5.63 36.33 17.90
N GLY A 45 -5.58 37.50 17.28
CA GLY A 45 -4.36 38.33 17.22
C GLY A 45 -3.29 37.88 16.23
N THR A 46 -3.62 36.89 15.35
CA THR A 46 -2.74 36.48 14.27
C THR A 46 -3.09 37.18 12.96
N THR A 47 -2.08 37.41 12.12
CA THR A 47 -2.29 37.85 10.74
C THR A 47 -2.89 36.70 9.95
N GLN A 48 -3.97 36.95 9.24
CA GLN A 48 -4.56 35.99 8.31
C GLN A 48 -4.15 36.38 6.90
N ASP A 49 -3.72 35.39 6.14
CA ASP A 49 -3.31 35.59 4.76
C ASP A 49 -3.72 34.39 3.92
N ASP A 50 -3.90 34.59 2.63
CA ASP A 50 -4.19 33.52 1.70
C ASP A 50 -2.89 32.82 1.29
N TRP A 51 -2.83 31.52 1.52
CA TRP A 51 -1.66 30.70 1.20
C TRP A 51 -1.97 29.80 0.02
N TYR A 52 -1.15 29.87 -1.00
CA TYR A 52 -1.22 29.01 -2.17
C TYR A 52 -0.08 28.00 -2.13
N PHE A 53 -0.43 26.72 -2.06
CA PHE A 53 0.55 25.63 -2.14
C PHE A 53 0.52 25.05 -3.54
N SER A 54 1.66 25.03 -4.20
CA SER A 54 1.88 24.32 -5.44
C SER A 54 2.30 22.87 -5.17
N GLN A 55 2.30 22.06 -6.21
CA GLN A 55 2.85 20.71 -6.13
C GLN A 55 4.34 20.75 -5.78
N GLU A 56 5.07 21.76 -6.26
CA GLU A 56 6.49 21.95 -5.97
C GLU A 56 6.76 22.24 -4.50
N ASP A 57 5.90 22.99 -3.82
CA ASP A 57 6.03 23.25 -2.38
C ASP A 57 5.90 21.96 -1.56
N VAL A 58 4.97 21.10 -1.92
CA VAL A 58 4.79 19.80 -1.29
C VAL A 58 5.98 18.89 -1.60
N LEU A 59 6.46 18.88 -2.84
CA LEU A 59 7.60 18.09 -3.28
C LEU A 59 8.91 18.53 -2.68
N GLY A 60 9.10 19.83 -2.48
CA GLY A 60 10.27 20.38 -1.82
C GLY A 60 10.39 20.00 -0.34
N GLY A 61 9.23 19.73 0.32
CA GLY A 61 9.18 19.31 1.71
C GLY A 61 9.13 17.79 1.93
N LEU A 62 8.46 17.06 1.03
CA LEU A 62 8.21 15.63 1.16
C LEU A 62 8.43 14.93 -0.17
N MET A 63 9.57 14.29 -0.32
CA MET A 63 9.86 13.44 -1.48
C MET A 63 9.12 12.11 -1.34
N TRP A 64 7.89 12.06 -1.83
CA TRP A 64 7.06 10.86 -1.77
C TRP A 64 7.53 9.78 -2.77
N GLY A 65 7.43 8.52 -2.32
CA GLY A 65 8.06 7.38 -2.93
C GLY A 65 7.86 7.15 -4.42
N THR A 66 6.69 7.49 -4.99
CA THR A 66 6.43 7.32 -6.43
C THR A 66 7.36 8.16 -7.31
N GLN A 67 7.88 9.25 -6.81
CA GLN A 67 8.79 10.12 -7.53
C GLN A 67 10.25 9.71 -7.32
N VAL A 68 10.57 9.21 -6.14
CA VAL A 68 11.92 8.74 -5.80
C VAL A 68 12.14 7.31 -6.29
N MET A 69 11.11 6.47 -6.25
CA MET A 69 11.21 5.03 -6.49
C MET A 69 10.24 4.55 -7.59
N GLN A 70 10.32 5.13 -8.78
CA GLN A 70 9.49 4.74 -9.93
C GLN A 70 9.55 3.24 -10.24
N ARG A 71 10.70 2.60 -10.02
CA ARG A 71 10.86 1.15 -10.19
C ARG A 71 9.92 0.38 -9.25
N LEU A 72 9.88 0.73 -7.97
CA LEU A 72 8.97 0.08 -7.00
C LEU A 72 7.51 0.31 -7.36
N ALA A 73 7.15 1.52 -7.79
CA ALA A 73 5.81 1.80 -8.27
C ALA A 73 5.40 0.90 -9.43
N GLY A 74 6.34 0.66 -10.36
CA GLY A 74 6.15 -0.28 -11.47
C GLY A 74 5.98 -1.72 -11.01
N GLU A 75 6.83 -2.19 -10.09
CA GLU A 75 6.75 -3.54 -9.51
C GLU A 75 5.41 -3.78 -8.80
N VAL A 76 4.96 -2.83 -7.98
CA VAL A 76 3.67 -2.89 -7.29
C VAL A 76 2.50 -2.92 -8.28
N ARG A 77 2.54 -2.08 -9.31
CA ARG A 77 1.50 -2.07 -10.36
C ARG A 77 1.43 -3.39 -11.13
N VAL A 78 2.58 -3.99 -11.43
CA VAL A 78 2.64 -5.32 -12.07
C VAL A 78 2.02 -6.37 -11.17
N ALA A 79 2.34 -6.38 -9.86
CA ALA A 79 1.80 -7.31 -8.90
C ALA A 79 0.28 -7.15 -8.71
N GLU A 80 -0.22 -5.91 -8.64
CA GLU A 80 -1.65 -5.59 -8.58
C GLU A 80 -2.41 -6.17 -9.79
N ASN A 81 -1.92 -5.92 -10.99
CA ASN A 81 -2.53 -6.46 -12.20
C ASN A 81 -2.45 -7.99 -12.26
N ALA A 82 -1.38 -8.59 -11.73
CA ALA A 82 -1.21 -10.03 -11.73
C ALA A 82 -2.22 -10.72 -10.81
N ILE A 83 -2.41 -10.24 -9.57
CA ILE A 83 -3.35 -10.89 -8.64
C ILE A 83 -4.80 -10.73 -9.08
N VAL A 84 -5.20 -9.56 -9.60
CA VAL A 84 -6.54 -9.34 -10.15
C VAL A 84 -6.81 -10.28 -11.33
N ARG A 85 -5.84 -10.46 -12.21
CA ARG A 85 -5.94 -11.42 -13.33
C ARG A 85 -6.01 -12.86 -12.84
N ALA A 86 -5.23 -13.21 -11.81
CA ALA A 86 -5.24 -14.55 -11.23
C ALA A 86 -6.61 -14.91 -10.62
N GLU A 87 -7.23 -13.99 -9.88
CA GLU A 87 -8.57 -14.19 -9.34
C GLU A 87 -9.61 -14.41 -10.45
N LYS A 88 -9.57 -13.59 -11.50
CA LYS A 88 -10.48 -13.76 -12.65
C LYS A 88 -10.31 -15.12 -13.33
N MET A 89 -9.06 -15.55 -13.54
CA MET A 89 -8.77 -16.86 -14.14
C MET A 89 -9.21 -18.00 -13.24
N ALA A 90 -8.98 -17.91 -11.93
CA ALA A 90 -9.46 -18.90 -10.97
C ALA A 90 -10.98 -18.99 -10.93
N ALA A 91 -11.68 -17.85 -10.95
CA ALA A 91 -13.14 -17.81 -11.01
C ALA A 91 -13.67 -18.46 -12.29
N TYR A 92 -13.05 -18.18 -13.41
CA TYR A 92 -13.40 -18.78 -14.70
C TYR A 92 -13.20 -20.30 -14.68
N ALA A 93 -12.02 -20.78 -14.24
CA ALA A 93 -11.73 -22.20 -14.14
C ALA A 93 -12.66 -22.90 -13.13
N ARG A 94 -13.04 -22.24 -12.04
CA ARG A 94 -14.00 -22.77 -11.07
C ARG A 94 -15.40 -22.96 -11.69
N LEU A 95 -15.90 -21.97 -12.43
CA LEU A 95 -17.21 -22.02 -13.05
C LEU A 95 -17.32 -23.09 -14.12
N TYR A 96 -16.31 -23.28 -14.97
CA TYR A 96 -16.36 -24.13 -16.13
C TYR A 96 -15.73 -25.51 -15.95
N LYS A 97 -14.79 -25.64 -15.01
CA LYS A 97 -14.00 -26.88 -14.81
C LYS A 97 -13.97 -27.36 -13.36
N GLY A 98 -14.68 -26.69 -12.45
CA GLY A 98 -14.77 -27.09 -11.05
C GLY A 98 -13.46 -26.91 -10.26
N MET A 99 -12.60 -25.99 -10.67
CA MET A 99 -11.37 -25.70 -9.95
C MET A 99 -11.66 -25.37 -8.48
N GLU A 100 -10.93 -25.98 -7.55
CA GLU A 100 -10.98 -25.59 -6.16
C GLU A 100 -10.45 -24.15 -6.00
N TRP A 101 -11.16 -23.35 -5.18
CA TRP A 101 -10.75 -21.95 -4.97
C TRP A 101 -9.45 -21.86 -4.19
N PRO A 102 -8.40 -21.21 -4.74
CA PRO A 102 -7.07 -21.20 -4.13
C PRO A 102 -6.96 -20.14 -3.01
N THR A 103 -7.76 -20.27 -1.96
CA THR A 103 -7.94 -19.28 -0.88
C THR A 103 -6.63 -18.83 -0.27
N GLU A 104 -5.75 -19.76 0.09
CA GLU A 104 -4.50 -19.42 0.77
C GLU A 104 -3.57 -18.58 -0.11
N ARG A 105 -3.44 -18.95 -1.40
CA ARG A 105 -2.60 -18.21 -2.34
C ARG A 105 -3.15 -16.82 -2.65
N ILE A 106 -4.46 -16.71 -2.79
CA ILE A 106 -5.14 -15.43 -3.00
C ILE A 106 -4.94 -14.53 -1.79
N ASN A 107 -5.20 -15.03 -0.60
CA ASN A 107 -5.06 -14.26 0.64
C ASN A 107 -3.60 -13.80 0.86
N GLU A 108 -2.63 -14.68 0.65
CA GLU A 108 -1.21 -14.34 0.77
C GLU A 108 -0.79 -13.31 -0.30
N GLY A 109 -1.24 -13.49 -1.54
CA GLY A 109 -0.97 -12.55 -2.62
C GLY A 109 -1.52 -11.16 -2.32
N TRP A 110 -2.78 -11.06 -1.86
CA TRP A 110 -3.37 -9.78 -1.47
C TRP A 110 -2.68 -9.18 -0.24
N ARG A 111 -2.38 -9.98 0.76
CA ARG A 111 -1.68 -9.51 1.96
C ARG A 111 -0.34 -8.85 1.62
N THR A 112 0.47 -9.52 0.81
CA THR A 112 1.78 -9.00 0.43
C THR A 112 1.69 -7.80 -0.50
N LEU A 113 0.70 -7.75 -1.40
CA LEU A 113 0.43 -6.58 -2.22
C LEU A 113 0.06 -5.37 -1.37
N LEU A 114 -0.90 -5.52 -0.45
CA LEU A 114 -1.35 -4.42 0.41
C LEU A 114 -0.22 -3.89 1.31
N LEU A 115 0.62 -4.78 1.85
CA LEU A 115 1.82 -4.38 2.58
C LEU A 115 2.79 -3.57 1.70
N SER A 116 2.97 -3.97 0.44
CA SER A 116 3.85 -3.27 -0.50
C SER A 116 3.34 -1.89 -0.90
N GLN A 117 2.07 -1.59 -0.68
CA GLN A 117 1.43 -0.30 -0.97
C GLN A 117 1.44 0.66 0.22
N HIS A 118 2.01 0.27 1.36
CA HIS A 118 2.10 1.15 2.51
C HIS A 118 3.02 2.33 2.21
N HIS A 119 2.51 3.55 2.42
CA HIS A 119 3.21 4.79 2.04
C HIS A 119 4.58 4.95 2.69
N ASP A 120 4.79 4.49 3.93
CA ASP A 120 6.08 4.62 4.60
C ASP A 120 7.18 3.80 3.94
N CYS A 121 6.85 2.68 3.31
CA CYS A 121 7.81 1.92 2.52
C CYS A 121 8.34 2.71 1.31
N TRP A 122 7.60 3.73 0.88
CA TRP A 122 7.89 4.54 -0.29
C TRP A 122 8.50 5.89 0.06
N ILE A 123 8.17 6.44 1.24
CA ILE A 123 8.71 7.72 1.72
C ILE A 123 10.16 7.58 2.15
N VAL A 124 10.48 6.49 2.84
CA VAL A 124 11.81 6.21 3.37
C VAL A 124 12.34 4.85 2.90
N PRO A 125 12.41 4.63 1.57
CA PRO A 125 12.70 3.30 0.99
C PRO A 125 14.08 2.76 1.35
N TYR A 126 15.00 3.62 1.72
CA TYR A 126 16.38 3.30 2.10
C TYR A 126 16.53 2.95 3.60
N ASN A 127 15.52 3.24 4.42
CA ASN A 127 15.58 2.88 5.83
C ASN A 127 15.52 1.35 5.99
N GLN A 128 16.30 0.85 6.94
CA GLN A 128 16.36 -0.59 7.24
C GLN A 128 15.34 -0.95 8.30
N LEU A 129 14.55 -1.97 8.01
CA LEU A 129 13.68 -2.58 9.00
C LEU A 129 14.53 -3.46 9.93
N GLN A 130 14.68 -3.07 11.19
CA GLN A 130 15.42 -3.83 12.23
C GLN A 130 16.81 -4.30 11.78
N GLY A 131 17.51 -3.49 10.97
CA GLY A 131 18.91 -3.68 10.65
C GLY A 131 19.23 -4.74 9.60
N LYS A 132 18.27 -5.22 8.80
CA LYS A 132 18.53 -6.29 7.82
C LYS A 132 18.24 -5.92 6.37
N LYS A 133 17.03 -5.48 6.05
CA LYS A 133 16.63 -5.11 4.69
C LYS A 133 16.08 -3.68 4.67
N THR A 134 16.30 -3.00 3.58
CA THR A 134 15.63 -1.72 3.33
C THR A 134 14.15 -1.95 3.03
N TRP A 135 13.34 -0.89 3.18
CA TRP A 135 11.94 -0.94 2.76
C TRP A 135 11.82 -1.25 1.26
N ALA A 136 12.72 -0.71 0.42
CA ALA A 136 12.72 -0.99 -1.01
C ALA A 136 12.91 -2.49 -1.30
N GLU A 137 13.88 -3.14 -0.66
CA GLU A 137 14.10 -4.58 -0.79
C GLU A 137 12.91 -5.40 -0.28
N THR A 138 12.32 -4.96 0.82
CA THR A 138 11.14 -5.62 1.40
C THR A 138 9.93 -5.53 0.48
N VAL A 139 9.69 -4.38 -0.15
CA VAL A 139 8.63 -4.21 -1.17
C VAL A 139 8.86 -5.12 -2.38
N THR A 140 10.10 -5.23 -2.85
CA THR A 140 10.44 -6.16 -3.95
C THR A 140 10.17 -7.62 -3.57
N ASP A 141 10.49 -8.03 -2.34
CA ASP A 141 10.16 -9.38 -1.86
C ASP A 141 8.64 -9.61 -1.83
N TRP A 142 7.87 -8.68 -1.28
CA TRP A 142 6.42 -8.81 -1.18
C TRP A 142 5.74 -8.87 -2.55
N THR A 143 6.14 -8.01 -3.48
CA THR A 143 5.62 -8.07 -4.86
C THR A 143 6.04 -9.35 -5.57
N GLY A 144 7.22 -9.88 -5.26
CA GLY A 144 7.68 -11.18 -5.72
C GLY A 144 6.76 -12.32 -5.27
N VAL A 145 6.36 -12.34 -3.99
CA VAL A 145 5.40 -13.33 -3.44
C VAL A 145 4.03 -13.20 -4.13
N THR A 146 3.52 -11.97 -4.28
CA THR A 146 2.25 -11.73 -5.00
C THR A 146 2.32 -12.28 -6.42
N ASN A 147 3.37 -11.99 -7.16
CA ASN A 147 3.55 -12.43 -8.55
C ASN A 147 3.69 -13.95 -8.64
N GLN A 148 4.40 -14.58 -7.71
CA GLN A 148 4.55 -16.04 -7.68
C GLN A 148 3.22 -16.75 -7.45
N ASN A 149 2.45 -16.31 -6.43
CA ASN A 149 1.12 -16.86 -6.16
C ASN A 149 0.18 -16.65 -7.34
N SER A 150 0.18 -15.46 -7.93
CA SER A 150 -0.64 -15.13 -9.10
C SER A 150 -0.32 -16.05 -10.30
N ARG A 151 0.96 -16.27 -10.58
CA ARG A 151 1.39 -17.17 -11.66
C ARG A 151 0.91 -18.59 -11.43
N GLN A 152 1.11 -19.13 -10.23
CA GLN A 152 0.68 -20.50 -9.90
C GLN A 152 -0.84 -20.68 -10.03
N ILE A 153 -1.62 -19.68 -9.62
CA ILE A 153 -3.08 -19.70 -9.79
C ILE A 153 -3.45 -19.73 -11.26
N ILE A 154 -2.82 -18.87 -12.08
CA ILE A 154 -3.08 -18.79 -13.52
C ILE A 154 -2.67 -20.09 -14.21
N ASP A 155 -1.50 -20.64 -13.90
CA ASP A 155 -1.01 -21.90 -14.50
C ASP A 155 -1.95 -23.06 -14.18
N ASN A 156 -2.44 -23.16 -12.95
CA ASN A 156 -3.41 -24.17 -12.54
C ASN A 156 -4.75 -23.98 -13.29
N ALA A 157 -5.24 -22.75 -13.39
CA ALA A 157 -6.46 -22.46 -14.12
C ALA A 157 -6.34 -22.84 -15.61
N LEU A 158 -5.24 -22.44 -16.24
CA LEU A 158 -4.98 -22.75 -17.65
C LEU A 158 -4.85 -24.25 -17.90
N SER A 159 -4.22 -24.99 -16.99
CA SER A 159 -4.10 -26.46 -17.12
C SER A 159 -5.45 -27.16 -17.16
N LEU A 160 -6.44 -26.66 -16.40
CA LEU A 160 -7.79 -27.18 -16.37
C LEU A 160 -8.64 -26.74 -17.57
N LEU A 161 -8.37 -25.54 -18.07
CA LEU A 161 -9.15 -24.94 -19.18
C LEU A 161 -8.71 -25.45 -20.55
N LYS A 162 -7.51 -26.05 -20.69
CA LYS A 162 -7.09 -26.68 -21.94
C LYS A 162 -8.03 -27.82 -22.34
N GLU A 163 -8.50 -27.83 -23.59
CA GLU A 163 -9.48 -28.82 -24.06
C GLU A 163 -8.86 -30.02 -24.77
N LYS A 164 -7.71 -29.93 -25.42
CA LYS A 164 -7.04 -31.07 -26.08
C LYS A 164 -5.55 -30.87 -26.28
N GLU A 165 -4.77 -31.92 -26.10
CA GLU A 165 -3.39 -32.00 -26.58
C GLU A 165 -3.39 -32.53 -28.02
N GLY A 166 -2.62 -31.94 -28.92
CA GLY A 166 -2.29 -32.53 -30.21
C GLY A 166 -2.32 -31.65 -31.45
N GLU A 167 -2.81 -30.43 -31.38
CA GLU A 167 -2.72 -29.45 -32.47
C GLU A 167 -2.08 -28.15 -31.95
N SER A 168 -1.44 -27.41 -32.87
CA SER A 168 -0.87 -26.08 -32.56
C SER A 168 -1.99 -25.08 -32.36
N THR A 169 -2.66 -25.17 -31.22
CA THR A 169 -3.79 -24.32 -30.87
C THR A 169 -3.37 -23.30 -29.83
N VAL A 170 -3.66 -22.02 -30.08
CA VAL A 170 -3.46 -20.93 -29.13
C VAL A 170 -4.79 -20.61 -28.47
N TYR A 171 -4.83 -20.70 -27.15
CA TYR A 171 -5.99 -20.31 -26.36
C TYR A 171 -5.81 -18.88 -25.85
N VAL A 172 -6.78 -18.02 -26.15
CA VAL A 172 -6.80 -16.64 -25.70
C VAL A 172 -7.97 -16.43 -24.75
N TYR A 173 -7.69 -16.02 -23.54
CA TYR A 173 -8.70 -15.72 -22.53
C TYR A 173 -8.79 -14.22 -22.31
N ASN A 174 -9.93 -13.65 -22.68
CA ASN A 174 -10.22 -12.24 -22.39
C ASN A 174 -10.80 -12.12 -20.97
N THR A 175 -10.04 -11.58 -20.06
CA THR A 175 -10.46 -11.33 -18.65
C THR A 175 -11.09 -9.96 -18.44
N LEU A 176 -11.35 -9.21 -19.52
CA LEU A 176 -11.98 -7.89 -19.48
C LEU A 176 -13.48 -8.02 -19.74
N ALA A 177 -14.25 -7.02 -19.33
CA ALA A 177 -15.69 -6.95 -19.58
C ALA A 177 -16.05 -6.42 -20.97
N THR A 178 -15.08 -6.14 -21.80
CA THR A 178 -15.25 -5.60 -23.16
C THR A 178 -14.55 -6.48 -24.18
N ASP A 179 -15.15 -6.63 -25.35
CA ASP A 179 -14.53 -7.32 -26.48
C ASP A 179 -13.25 -6.60 -26.93
N ARG A 180 -12.25 -7.39 -27.30
CA ARG A 180 -11.03 -6.90 -27.93
C ARG A 180 -10.79 -7.65 -29.22
N ASN A 181 -10.78 -6.92 -30.29
CA ASN A 181 -10.38 -7.37 -31.63
C ASN A 181 -8.86 -7.27 -31.80
#